data_b755aad08318f15a3d2fd9d9f9013976
#
_entry.id   b755aad08318f15a3d2fd9d9f9013976
#
_cell.length_a   1.000
_cell.length_b   1.000
_cell.length_c   1.000
_cell.angle_alpha   90.00
_cell.angle_beta   90.00
_cell.angle_gamma   90.00
#
_symmetry.space_group_name_H-M   'P 1'
#
loop_
_entity.id
_entity.type
_entity.pdbx_description
1 polymer ?
#
loop_
_entity_poly.entity_id
_entity_poly.type
_entity_poly.pdbx_seq_one_letter_code
_entity_poly.pdbx_strand_id
1 'polypeptide(L)'
;MDPKEIIKQQRLFFSSGKTRNVDFIIDKLSNLKQKIIENEESINNVLYRDLKKSKFESYISEFGILISELDNYIKNIKKWSKRKKVRSSLLNFPSSDYIYSEPYGAVLILSLIHI
;
A
#
# COMPACT_ATOMS: atom_id res chain seq x y z
N MET A 1 -9.13 -2.31 -22.04
CA MET A 1 -7.96 -1.42 -21.88
C MET A 1 -6.70 -2.26 -22.07
N ASP A 2 -5.78 -1.84 -22.93
CA ASP A 2 -4.54 -2.61 -23.18
C ASP A 2 -3.66 -2.60 -21.93
N PRO A 3 -3.21 -3.76 -21.42
CA PRO A 3 -2.31 -3.84 -20.27
C PRO A 3 -1.01 -3.04 -20.44
N LYS A 4 -0.50 -2.95 -21.67
CA LYS A 4 0.71 -2.16 -21.98
C LYS A 4 0.51 -0.67 -21.73
N GLU A 5 -0.66 -0.15 -22.10
CA GLU A 5 -0.99 1.26 -21.89
C GLU A 5 -1.16 1.58 -20.41
N ILE A 6 -1.79 0.67 -19.63
CA ILE A 6 -1.92 0.80 -18.17
C ILE A 6 -0.53 0.90 -17.52
N ILE A 7 0.38 -0.02 -17.87
CA ILE A 7 1.74 -0.03 -17.31
C ILE A 7 2.50 1.24 -17.69
N LYS A 8 2.36 1.71 -18.93
CA LYS A 8 2.97 2.95 -19.38
C LYS A 8 2.49 4.16 -18.58
N GLN A 9 1.18 4.28 -18.36
CA GLN A 9 0.58 5.36 -17.57
C GLN A 9 1.05 5.31 -16.11
N GLN A 10 1.11 4.12 -15.50
CA GLN A 10 1.63 3.96 -14.14
C GLN A 10 3.11 4.35 -14.02
N ARG A 11 3.93 4.00 -15.00
CA ARG A 11 5.34 4.40 -15.03
C ARG A 11 5.51 5.91 -15.18
N LEU A 12 4.73 6.55 -16.05
CA LEU A 12 4.70 8.01 -16.20
C LEU A 12 4.27 8.69 -14.91
N PHE A 13 3.23 8.16 -14.25
CA PHE A 13 2.78 8.67 -12.97
C PHE A 13 3.86 8.53 -11.88
N PHE A 14 4.53 7.38 -11.81
CA PHE A 14 5.64 7.16 -10.89
C PHE A 14 6.81 8.14 -11.15
N SER A 15 7.18 8.33 -12.44
CA SER A 15 8.25 9.25 -12.86
C SER A 15 7.94 10.72 -12.54
N SER A 16 6.66 11.08 -12.36
CA SER A 16 6.27 12.43 -11.91
C SER A 16 6.70 12.75 -10.48
N GLY A 17 7.16 11.76 -9.71
CA GLY A 17 7.58 11.91 -8.33
C GLY A 17 6.45 12.06 -7.30
N LYS A 18 5.18 12.09 -7.72
CA LYS A 18 4.03 12.23 -6.79
C LYS A 18 3.97 11.15 -5.73
N THR A 19 4.38 9.93 -6.06
CA THR A 19 4.43 8.79 -5.13
C THR A 19 5.56 8.87 -4.10
N ARG A 20 6.45 9.85 -4.19
CA ARG A 20 7.47 10.14 -3.15
C ARG A 20 6.92 11.04 -2.05
N ASN A 21 5.82 11.74 -2.30
CA ASN A 21 5.19 12.58 -1.30
C ASN A 21 4.38 11.72 -0.32
N VAL A 22 4.83 11.67 0.93
CA VAL A 22 4.23 10.83 1.98
C VAL A 22 2.82 11.27 2.33
N ASP A 23 2.54 12.59 2.34
CA ASP A 23 1.19 13.09 2.64
C ASP A 23 0.21 12.71 1.50
N PHE A 24 0.66 12.71 0.26
CA PHE A 24 -0.12 12.18 -0.87
C PHE A 24 -0.45 10.70 -0.69
N ILE A 25 0.51 9.87 -0.23
CA ILE A 25 0.26 8.44 0.01
C ILE A 25 -0.74 8.25 1.14
N ILE A 26 -0.61 9.00 2.24
CA ILE A 26 -1.55 8.96 3.38
C ILE A 26 -2.97 9.32 2.92
N ASP A 27 -3.12 10.37 2.13
CA ASP A 27 -4.42 10.76 1.54
C ASP A 27 -5.03 9.60 0.74
N LYS A 28 -4.24 8.95 -0.15
CA LYS A 28 -4.72 7.84 -0.96
C LYS A 28 -5.09 6.60 -0.14
N LEU A 29 -4.30 6.26 0.88
CA LEU A 29 -4.61 5.16 1.78
C LEU A 29 -5.86 5.44 2.61
N SER A 30 -6.03 6.68 3.11
CA SER A 30 -7.20 7.10 3.87
C SER A 30 -8.47 7.06 3.01
N ASN A 31 -8.40 7.54 1.77
CA ASN A 31 -9.49 7.46 0.81
C ASN A 31 -9.86 6.01 0.48
N LEU A 32 -8.85 5.14 0.27
CA LEU A 32 -9.07 3.70 0.05
C LEU A 32 -9.80 3.08 1.24
N LYS A 33 -9.31 3.31 2.47
CA LYS A 33 -9.94 2.82 3.69
C LYS A 33 -11.40 3.25 3.78
N GLN A 34 -11.67 4.54 3.56
CA GLN A 34 -13.03 5.06 3.59
C GLN A 34 -13.93 4.37 2.56
N LYS A 35 -13.45 4.19 1.31
CA LYS A 35 -14.20 3.51 0.25
C LYS A 35 -14.49 2.05 0.59
N ILE A 36 -13.58 1.36 1.24
CA ILE A 36 -13.80 -0.02 1.70
C ILE A 36 -14.91 -0.05 2.76
N ILE A 37 -14.88 0.86 3.74
CA ILE A 37 -15.89 0.97 4.80
C ILE A 37 -17.27 1.31 4.20
N GLU A 38 -17.34 2.28 3.30
CA GLU A 38 -18.59 2.68 2.63
C GLU A 38 -19.21 1.53 1.81
N ASN A 39 -18.41 0.59 1.34
CA ASN A 39 -18.85 -0.55 0.52
C ASN A 39 -18.88 -1.88 1.30
N GLU A 40 -18.75 -1.86 2.63
CA GLU A 40 -18.68 -3.08 3.45
C GLU A 40 -19.83 -4.04 3.18
N GLU A 41 -21.06 -3.54 3.12
CA GLU A 41 -22.23 -4.38 2.88
C GLU A 41 -22.22 -5.04 1.49
N SER A 42 -21.81 -4.28 0.47
CA SER A 42 -21.67 -4.79 -0.89
C SER A 42 -20.60 -5.89 -0.97
N ILE A 43 -19.45 -5.68 -0.31
CA ILE A 43 -18.35 -6.64 -0.23
C ILE A 43 -18.81 -7.92 0.46
N ASN A 44 -19.49 -7.79 1.62
CA ASN A 44 -20.03 -8.94 2.36
C ASN A 44 -21.04 -9.74 1.54
N ASN A 45 -21.90 -9.07 0.77
CA ASN A 45 -22.87 -9.73 -0.10
C ASN A 45 -22.20 -10.54 -1.23
N VAL A 46 -21.11 -10.01 -1.81
CA VAL A 46 -20.32 -10.72 -2.82
C VAL A 46 -19.61 -11.93 -2.21
N LEU A 47 -18.95 -11.77 -1.05
CA LEU A 47 -18.28 -12.86 -0.34
C LEU A 47 -19.25 -13.96 0.08
N TYR A 48 -20.46 -13.61 0.51
CA TYR A 48 -21.49 -14.59 0.80
C TYR A 48 -21.96 -15.34 -0.45
N ARG A 49 -22.16 -14.61 -1.55
CA ARG A 49 -22.63 -15.24 -2.81
C ARG A 49 -21.60 -16.21 -3.36
N ASP A 50 -20.32 -15.82 -3.37
CA ASP A 50 -19.26 -16.57 -4.04
C ASP A 50 -18.68 -17.67 -3.12
N LEU A 51 -18.49 -17.39 -1.83
CA LEU A 51 -17.80 -18.28 -0.88
C LEU A 51 -18.69 -18.75 0.27
N LYS A 52 -19.97 -18.31 0.34
CA LYS A 52 -20.91 -18.57 1.45
C LYS A 52 -20.39 -18.11 2.82
N LYS A 53 -19.45 -17.17 2.85
CA LYS A 53 -18.94 -16.61 4.11
C LYS A 53 -20.01 -15.76 4.81
N SER A 54 -20.20 -15.99 6.11
CA SER A 54 -21.05 -15.13 6.93
C SER A 54 -20.41 -13.74 7.10
N LYS A 55 -21.20 -12.73 7.48
CA LYS A 55 -20.68 -11.37 7.77
C LYS A 55 -19.59 -11.39 8.84
N PHE A 56 -19.76 -12.20 9.87
CA PHE A 56 -18.79 -12.35 10.96
C PHE A 56 -17.47 -12.96 10.46
N GLU A 57 -17.56 -14.01 9.67
CA GLU A 57 -16.40 -14.67 9.08
C GLU A 57 -15.66 -13.76 8.09
N SER A 58 -16.40 -13.04 7.23
CA SER A 58 -15.84 -12.04 6.32
C SER A 58 -15.13 -10.92 7.07
N TYR A 59 -15.69 -10.48 8.20
CA TYR A 59 -15.08 -9.43 9.02
C TYR A 59 -13.74 -9.91 9.61
N ILE A 60 -13.69 -11.10 10.21
CA ILE A 60 -12.48 -11.61 10.86
C ILE A 60 -11.38 -11.96 9.84
N SER A 61 -11.75 -12.60 8.74
CA SER A 61 -10.76 -13.16 7.79
C SER A 61 -10.32 -12.21 6.69
N GLU A 62 -11.11 -11.17 6.39
CA GLU A 62 -10.89 -10.30 5.24
C GLU A 62 -10.92 -8.81 5.66
N PHE A 63 -12.13 -8.33 5.98
CA PHE A 63 -12.39 -6.91 6.16
C PHE A 63 -11.62 -6.29 7.33
N GLY A 64 -11.70 -6.90 8.52
CA GLY A 64 -11.04 -6.40 9.73
C GLY A 64 -9.52 -6.39 9.60
N ILE A 65 -8.94 -7.42 8.97
CA ILE A 65 -7.50 -7.50 8.70
C ILE A 65 -7.09 -6.37 7.77
N LEU A 66 -7.81 -6.17 6.66
CA LEU A 66 -7.50 -5.12 5.69
C LEU A 66 -7.56 -3.72 6.29
N ILE A 67 -8.58 -3.42 7.08
CA ILE A 67 -8.73 -2.13 7.78
C ILE A 67 -7.60 -1.93 8.78
N SER A 68 -7.24 -2.96 9.56
CA SER A 68 -6.15 -2.91 10.53
C SER A 68 -4.80 -2.64 9.85
N GLU A 69 -4.53 -3.29 8.72
CA GLU A 69 -3.31 -3.06 7.95
C GLU A 69 -3.26 -1.66 7.36
N LEU A 70 -4.37 -1.15 6.81
CA LEU A 70 -4.43 0.23 6.31
C LEU A 70 -4.14 1.24 7.43
N ASP A 71 -4.70 1.04 8.63
CA ASP A 71 -4.41 1.89 9.79
C ASP A 71 -2.94 1.85 10.20
N ASN A 72 -2.36 0.66 10.21
CA ASN A 72 -0.94 0.47 10.48
C ASN A 72 -0.06 1.21 9.48
N TYR A 73 -0.36 1.12 8.18
CA TYR A 73 0.36 1.86 7.13
C TYR A 73 0.21 3.37 7.28
N ILE A 74 -1.02 3.88 7.42
CA ILE A 74 -1.30 5.31 7.57
C ILE A 74 -0.54 5.89 8.77
N LYS A 75 -0.54 5.17 9.90
CA LYS A 75 0.13 5.59 11.14
C LYS A 75 1.65 5.62 11.03
N ASN A 76 2.23 4.65 10.33
CA ASN A 76 3.67 4.41 10.37
C ASN A 76 4.43 4.89 9.13
N ILE A 77 3.79 5.16 8.00
CA ILE A 77 4.47 5.47 6.75
C ILE A 77 5.40 6.69 6.85
N LYS A 78 5.04 7.71 7.61
CA LYS A 78 5.92 8.86 7.88
C LYS A 78 7.21 8.45 8.58
N LYS A 79 7.16 7.45 9.47
CA LYS A 79 8.33 6.93 10.16
C LYS A 79 9.17 6.06 9.24
N TRP A 80 8.53 5.20 8.44
CA TRP A 80 9.21 4.28 7.52
C TRP A 80 9.89 4.99 6.36
N SER A 81 9.35 6.13 5.90
CA SER A 81 9.91 6.94 4.82
C SER A 81 11.06 7.85 5.26
N LYS A 82 11.33 7.95 6.57
CA LYS A 82 12.46 8.75 7.06
C LYS A 82 13.78 8.05 6.77
N ARG A 83 14.77 8.85 6.33
CA ARG A 83 16.16 8.38 6.24
C ARG A 83 16.66 7.90 7.61
N LYS A 84 17.39 6.80 7.62
CA LYS A 84 18.07 6.27 8.81
C LYS A 84 19.56 6.54 8.71
N LYS A 85 20.12 7.26 9.69
CA LYS A 85 21.57 7.41 9.78
C LYS A 85 22.18 6.07 10.19
N VAL A 86 23.23 5.66 9.50
CA VAL A 86 24.02 4.45 9.81
C VAL A 86 25.45 4.83 10.14
N ARG A 87 26.18 3.91 10.76
CA ARG A 87 27.61 4.15 11.07
C ARG A 87 28.41 4.16 9.77
N SER A 88 29.13 5.24 9.55
CA SER A 88 30.12 5.33 8.48
C SER A 88 31.38 4.53 8.84
N SER A 89 32.09 4.01 7.84
CA SER A 89 33.42 3.45 8.04
C SER A 89 34.38 4.52 8.52
N LEU A 90 35.27 4.16 9.46
CA LEU A 90 36.34 5.06 9.94
C LEU A 90 37.26 5.55 8.80
N LEU A 91 37.37 4.77 7.73
CA LEU A 91 38.16 5.14 6.54
C LEU A 91 37.58 6.34 5.79
N ASN A 92 36.27 6.60 5.96
CA ASN A 92 35.54 7.67 5.26
C ASN A 92 35.26 8.87 6.18
N PHE A 93 35.93 8.96 7.33
CA PHE A 93 35.76 10.11 8.24
C PHE A 93 36.27 11.41 7.56
N PRO A 94 35.47 12.52 7.60
CA PRO A 94 34.24 12.77 8.35
C PRO A 94 32.95 12.59 7.53
N SER A 95 32.58 11.39 7.11
CA SER A 95 31.35 11.11 6.35
C SER A 95 30.14 10.80 7.24
N SER A 96 28.95 10.95 6.68
CA SER A 96 27.69 10.51 7.29
C SER A 96 26.89 9.70 6.28
N ASP A 97 26.60 8.45 6.62
CA ASP A 97 25.89 7.53 5.73
C ASP A 97 24.43 7.38 6.15
N TYR A 98 23.55 7.22 5.16
CA TYR A 98 22.11 7.10 5.37
C TYR A 98 21.52 6.01 4.51
N ILE A 99 20.51 5.32 5.05
CA ILE A 99 19.63 4.42 4.29
C ILE A 99 18.35 5.17 3.97
N TYR A 100 17.96 5.13 2.69
CA TYR A 100 16.72 5.68 2.18
C TYR A 100 15.80 4.54 1.73
N SER A 101 14.52 4.62 2.10
CA SER A 101 13.49 3.75 1.55
C SER A 101 12.90 4.42 0.31
N GLU A 102 12.92 3.74 -0.82
CA GLU A 102 12.34 4.23 -2.07
C GLU A 102 11.24 3.28 -2.58
N PRO A 103 10.18 3.80 -3.23
CA PRO A 103 9.14 2.96 -3.79
C PRO A 103 9.64 2.20 -5.03
N TYR A 104 9.20 0.95 -5.19
CA TYR A 104 9.59 0.10 -6.33
C TYR A 104 9.08 0.58 -7.69
N GLY A 105 8.03 1.41 -7.73
CA GLY A 105 7.38 1.85 -8.97
C GLY A 105 6.09 1.10 -9.25
N ALA A 106 5.87 0.73 -10.51
CA ALA A 106 4.70 -0.06 -10.89
C ALA A 106 4.89 -1.52 -10.47
N VAL A 107 3.95 -2.05 -9.72
CA VAL A 107 3.97 -3.42 -9.17
C VAL A 107 2.78 -4.21 -9.70
N LEU A 108 3.01 -5.46 -10.10
CA LEU A 108 1.96 -6.41 -10.44
C LEU A 108 1.65 -7.28 -9.22
N ILE A 109 0.37 -7.35 -8.85
CA ILE A 109 -0.12 -8.22 -7.79
C ILE A 109 -1.00 -9.29 -8.43
N LEU A 110 -0.62 -10.56 -8.27
CA LEU A 110 -1.40 -11.72 -8.70
C LEU A 110 -1.99 -12.38 -7.46
N SER A 111 -3.33 -12.56 -7.46
CA SER A 111 -4.01 -13.31 -6.39
C SER A 111 -3.88 -14.81 -6.64
N LEU A 112 -3.61 -15.57 -5.58
CA LEU A 112 -3.55 -17.04 -5.63
C LEU A 112 -4.93 -17.72 -5.67
N ILE A 113 -6.01 -16.96 -5.41
CA ILE A 113 -7.38 -17.51 -5.28
C ILE A 113 -8.02 -17.81 -6.65
N HIS A 114 -7.47 -17.28 -7.72
CA HIS A 114 -8.04 -17.38 -9.07
C HIS A 114 -7.18 -18.18 -10.06
N ILE A 115 -6.35 -19.08 -9.54
CA ILE A 115 -5.60 -20.06 -10.36
C ILE A 115 -6.30 -21.40 -10.31
#